data_dde1f8c72c1c58c6f4420b7bd87a50ff
#
_entry.id   dde1f8c72c1c58c6f4420b7bd87a50ff
#
_cell.length_a   1.000
_cell.length_b   1.000
_cell.length_c   1.000
_cell.angle_alpha   90.00
_cell.angle_beta   90.00
_cell.angle_gamma   90.00
#
_symmetry.space_group_name_H-M   'P 1'
#
loop_
_entity.id
_entity.type
_entity.pdbx_description
1 polymer ?
#
loop_
_entity_poly.entity_id
_entity_poly.type
_entity_poly.pdbx_seq_one_letter_code
_entity_poly.pdbx_strand_id
1 'polypeptide(L)'
;MNIKNVFLISIILLAIFSVSAVSAQSVADDNVGIISEDFNSNNNYLDDILTTYDLDDSYGDGISEVVEDSSNNASSIESSDLVKYYKNDSQYEATFYDVDGNPLVNQSVPISINGANYNRTTNTSGMIKFSINLVPGDYVIKVTNPITNEIALNNVTVLSTLISENVVKSYKNGTQYYIAVLNGQGTPLTNATVSLNINGVIYNRTTNQYGVARLNINLNSGNYVITAQGPDGLSQSNNITVLPTIEAKDIKKYYKNGTQYYANFTDSKGNPLANTDVQFNINGVFYTRKTDANGTAMLSINLPAGKYVLTAINPNTTEQKSNKVEVLSKVVVKNSQSGGNISIEYNNSEKYSVTLYNDNGTLAKNKTITFNINGQIYNRTSDDKGIASLAINLRPGDYVITGDFEGCKVSNLIKVRVTPSIRLVSNTLHYKEPFQFYLTEKKSGNPITGEHYGLIIYNGTAYGAYPDENGLVQIGQDFPVGYTDMFFFAMNDDQYYSSIQVLNTVRIVE
;
A
#
# COMPACT_ATOMS: atom_id res chain seq x y z
N MET A 1 -23.66 34.00 26.09
CA MET A 1 -23.38 32.76 26.85
C MET A 1 -21.91 32.77 27.20
N ASN A 2 -21.57 32.64 28.47
CA ASN A 2 -20.20 32.89 28.94
C ASN A 2 -19.20 31.84 28.37
N ILE A 3 -18.11 32.28 27.76
CA ILE A 3 -17.00 31.44 27.24
C ILE A 3 -16.54 30.39 28.28
N LYS A 4 -16.67 30.70 29.57
CA LYS A 4 -16.42 29.78 30.69
C LYS A 4 -17.20 28.45 30.62
N ASN A 5 -18.41 28.45 30.08
CA ASN A 5 -19.22 27.23 30.00
C ASN A 5 -18.81 26.31 28.84
N VAL A 6 -18.22 26.85 27.77
CA VAL A 6 -17.67 26.06 26.64
C VAL A 6 -16.41 25.34 27.09
N PHE A 7 -15.56 26.03 27.86
CA PHE A 7 -14.34 25.44 28.45
C PHE A 7 -14.69 24.33 29.46
N LEU A 8 -15.72 24.53 30.27
CA LEU A 8 -16.14 23.53 31.26
C LEU A 8 -16.64 22.24 30.61
N ILE A 9 -17.34 22.32 29.46
CA ILE A 9 -17.83 21.14 28.73
C ILE A 9 -16.66 20.43 28.04
N SER A 10 -15.68 21.14 27.50
CA SER A 10 -14.45 20.55 26.91
C SER A 10 -13.65 19.84 27.99
N ILE A 11 -13.50 20.38 29.20
CA ILE A 11 -12.80 19.78 30.33
C ILE A 11 -13.52 18.52 30.82
N ILE A 12 -14.85 18.52 30.88
CA ILE A 12 -15.67 17.36 31.27
C ILE A 12 -15.52 16.25 30.22
N LEU A 13 -15.46 16.58 28.92
CA LEU A 13 -15.18 15.60 27.86
C LEU A 13 -13.78 15.02 27.96
N LEU A 14 -12.74 15.84 28.20
CA LEU A 14 -11.37 15.37 28.39
C LEU A 14 -11.27 14.42 29.59
N ALA A 15 -11.96 14.72 30.69
CA ALA A 15 -12.01 13.86 31.86
C ALA A 15 -12.69 12.51 31.58
N ILE A 16 -13.76 12.49 30.76
CA ILE A 16 -14.42 11.25 30.32
C ILE A 16 -13.48 10.40 29.45
N PHE A 17 -12.64 11.00 28.59
CA PHE A 17 -11.69 10.29 27.75
C PHE A 17 -10.49 9.74 28.51
N SER A 18 -10.04 10.38 29.59
CA SER A 18 -8.88 9.95 30.38
C SER A 18 -9.20 8.84 31.39
N VAL A 19 -10.43 8.75 31.89
CA VAL A 19 -10.84 7.73 32.88
C VAL A 19 -11.14 6.37 32.25
N SER A 20 -11.49 6.31 30.95
CA SER A 20 -11.78 5.04 30.25
C SER A 20 -10.54 4.17 29.96
N ALA A 21 -9.32 4.66 30.20
CA ALA A 21 -8.09 3.89 30.02
C ALA A 21 -7.76 2.91 31.16
N VAL A 22 -8.50 2.90 32.25
CA VAL A 22 -8.10 2.16 33.50
C VAL A 22 -8.98 0.93 33.79
N SER A 23 -10.08 0.67 33.11
CA SER A 23 -10.90 -0.53 33.38
C SER A 23 -11.30 -1.28 32.12
N ALA A 24 -10.45 -2.20 31.65
CA ALA A 24 -10.83 -3.23 30.73
C ALA A 24 -10.52 -4.60 31.35
N GLN A 25 -11.51 -5.20 31.96
CA GLN A 25 -11.58 -6.64 32.15
C GLN A 25 -12.63 -7.21 31.20
N SER A 26 -12.19 -8.22 30.44
CA SER A 26 -12.87 -8.90 29.36
C SER A 26 -14.28 -9.33 29.65
N VAL A 27 -15.19 -9.21 28.69
CA VAL A 27 -16.09 -10.29 28.25
C VAL A 27 -16.53 -10.02 26.81
N ALA A 28 -16.34 -10.99 25.95
CA ALA A 28 -17.02 -11.11 24.68
C ALA A 28 -18.47 -11.52 24.97
N ASP A 29 -19.42 -10.82 24.40
CA ASP A 29 -20.58 -11.41 23.72
C ASP A 29 -21.50 -10.32 23.19
N ASP A 30 -21.90 -10.48 21.94
CA ASP A 30 -23.01 -9.78 21.35
C ASP A 30 -24.31 -10.33 21.97
N ASN A 31 -24.82 -9.68 23.00
CA ASN A 31 -26.26 -9.71 23.26
C ASN A 31 -26.69 -8.57 24.21
N VAL A 32 -27.81 -8.00 23.88
CA VAL A 32 -28.54 -6.95 24.57
C VAL A 32 -28.72 -7.30 26.04
N GLY A 33 -28.08 -6.52 26.89
CA GLY A 33 -28.31 -6.54 28.33
C GLY A 33 -27.95 -5.18 28.90
N ILE A 34 -28.97 -4.46 29.35
CA ILE A 34 -28.83 -3.24 30.15
C ILE A 34 -28.10 -3.61 31.43
N ILE A 35 -26.86 -3.22 31.55
CA ILE A 35 -26.17 -3.20 32.85
C ILE A 35 -25.95 -1.75 33.21
N SER A 36 -26.73 -1.31 34.20
CA SER A 36 -26.46 -0.11 34.97
C SER A 36 -25.22 -0.34 35.80
N GLU A 37 -24.05 0.18 35.40
CA GLU A 37 -22.91 0.26 36.29
C GLU A 37 -22.92 1.62 36.97
N ASP A 38 -23.10 1.57 38.28
CA ASP A 38 -23.00 2.66 39.22
C ASP A 38 -21.67 3.40 39.10
N PHE A 39 -21.74 4.64 38.62
CA PHE A 39 -20.64 5.59 38.82
C PHE A 39 -20.70 6.05 40.28
N ASN A 40 -20.05 5.38 41.18
CA ASN A 40 -19.76 5.86 42.49
C ASN A 40 -18.28 5.87 42.78
N SER A 41 -17.80 7.03 43.20
CA SER A 41 -16.52 7.35 43.81
C SER A 41 -15.31 7.60 42.90
N ASN A 42 -15.01 8.86 42.66
CA ASN A 42 -13.86 9.57 43.20
C ASN A 42 -13.92 11.05 42.83
N ASN A 43 -14.62 11.81 43.68
CA ASN A 43 -14.70 13.27 43.57
C ASN A 43 -13.41 14.01 43.91
N ASN A 44 -12.33 13.30 44.27
CA ASN A 44 -11.06 13.95 44.67
C ASN A 44 -10.12 14.29 43.51
N TYR A 45 -10.40 13.82 42.27
CA TYR A 45 -9.54 14.12 41.12
C TYR A 45 -9.96 15.39 40.35
N LEU A 46 -11.19 15.84 40.58
CA LEU A 46 -11.72 17.08 39.97
C LEU A 46 -11.30 18.35 40.74
N ASP A 47 -11.08 18.25 42.03
CA ASP A 47 -10.63 19.38 42.85
C ASP A 47 -9.13 19.71 42.65
N ASP A 48 -8.30 18.72 42.34
CA ASP A 48 -6.86 18.91 42.08
C ASP A 48 -6.57 19.55 40.72
N ILE A 49 -7.44 19.39 39.74
CA ILE A 49 -7.28 19.99 38.40
C ILE A 49 -7.74 21.46 38.40
N LEU A 50 -8.68 21.83 39.29
CA LEU A 50 -9.21 23.19 39.35
C LEU A 50 -8.29 24.16 40.11
N THR A 51 -7.32 23.68 40.88
CA THR A 51 -6.42 24.50 41.70
C THR A 51 -5.07 24.83 41.08
N THR A 52 -4.73 24.26 39.92
CA THR A 52 -3.40 24.43 39.29
C THR A 52 -3.34 25.42 38.12
N TYR A 53 -4.37 26.14 37.83
CA TYR A 53 -4.32 27.22 36.85
C TYR A 53 -4.58 28.57 37.48
N ASP A 54 -3.57 29.08 38.20
CA ASP A 54 -3.44 30.50 38.45
C ASP A 54 -3.11 31.18 37.12
N LEU A 55 -4.06 31.98 36.62
CA LEU A 55 -3.84 32.87 35.48
C LEU A 55 -2.96 34.02 35.96
N ASP A 56 -1.69 33.98 35.61
CA ASP A 56 -0.78 35.10 35.76
C ASP A 56 -1.23 36.23 34.80
N ASP A 57 -1.87 37.23 35.37
CA ASP A 57 -2.22 38.50 34.71
C ASP A 57 -0.94 39.36 34.61
N SER A 58 -0.06 39.08 33.64
CA SER A 58 0.99 40.00 33.28
C SER A 58 1.07 40.18 31.76
N TYR A 59 0.18 41.03 31.24
CA TYR A 59 0.45 41.72 29.99
C TYR A 59 0.82 43.16 30.28
N GLY A 60 2.09 43.42 30.06
CA GLY A 60 2.71 44.74 30.21
C GLY A 60 2.04 45.79 29.35
N ASP A 61 1.80 46.87 30.02
CA ASP A 61 1.33 48.16 29.54
C ASP A 61 2.36 48.73 28.55
N GLY A 62 2.05 48.65 27.28
CA GLY A 62 2.72 49.39 26.21
C GLY A 62 1.90 50.62 25.88
N ILE A 63 2.13 51.70 26.64
CA ILE A 63 1.52 53.02 26.37
C ILE A 63 2.13 53.52 25.04
N SER A 64 1.34 53.51 24.00
CA SER A 64 1.53 54.33 22.82
C SER A 64 0.60 55.54 22.99
N GLU A 65 1.19 56.69 23.21
CA GLU A 65 0.48 57.96 23.14
C GLU A 65 -0.27 58.09 21.82
N VAL A 66 -1.58 57.94 21.87
CA VAL A 66 -2.48 58.36 20.80
C VAL A 66 -2.77 59.81 21.03
N VAL A 67 -2.28 60.65 20.13
CA VAL A 67 -2.70 62.04 20.00
C VAL A 67 -4.23 62.06 19.88
N GLU A 68 -4.90 62.58 20.89
CA GLU A 68 -6.31 62.89 20.84
C GLU A 68 -6.56 63.97 19.78
N ASP A 69 -6.97 63.56 18.59
CA ASP A 69 -7.69 64.45 17.69
C ASP A 69 -9.14 64.42 18.14
N SER A 70 -9.54 65.45 18.87
CA SER A 70 -10.88 65.65 19.40
C SER A 70 -11.84 66.06 18.27
N SER A 71 -12.21 65.09 17.43
CA SER A 71 -13.48 65.10 16.72
C SER A 71 -14.34 63.93 17.31
N ASN A 72 -15.30 64.32 18.11
CA ASN A 72 -16.26 63.40 18.74
C ASN A 72 -17.22 62.83 17.65
N ASN A 73 -16.69 62.01 16.77
CA ASN A 73 -17.47 61.24 15.82
C ASN A 73 -17.85 59.90 16.48
N ALA A 74 -18.96 59.87 17.20
CA ALA A 74 -19.56 58.62 17.60
C ALA A 74 -19.81 57.74 16.36
N SER A 75 -19.43 56.44 16.44
CA SER A 75 -19.66 55.50 15.34
C SER A 75 -21.15 55.53 14.93
N SER A 76 -21.40 55.63 13.62
CA SER A 76 -22.75 55.57 13.05
C SER A 76 -23.29 54.14 12.94
N ILE A 77 -22.54 53.12 13.43
CA ILE A 77 -22.93 51.74 13.51
C ILE A 77 -22.62 51.21 14.91
N GLU A 78 -23.63 50.72 15.61
CA GLU A 78 -23.48 50.00 16.87
C GLU A 78 -23.74 48.52 16.61
N SER A 79 -22.72 47.69 16.79
CA SER A 79 -22.78 46.24 16.55
C SER A 79 -21.77 45.49 17.42
N SER A 80 -21.93 44.18 17.53
CA SER A 80 -21.01 43.33 18.30
C SER A 80 -20.78 41.97 17.63
N ASP A 81 -19.72 41.32 18.03
CA ASP A 81 -19.44 39.94 17.65
C ASP A 81 -20.56 38.98 18.08
N LEU A 82 -20.79 37.93 17.31
CA LEU A 82 -21.80 36.92 17.60
C LEU A 82 -21.13 35.53 17.78
N VAL A 83 -21.37 34.93 18.94
CA VAL A 83 -21.04 33.53 19.19
C VAL A 83 -22.32 32.75 19.38
N LYS A 84 -22.51 31.70 18.59
CA LYS A 84 -23.71 30.84 18.65
C LYS A 84 -23.38 29.40 18.32
N TYR A 85 -24.20 28.46 18.82
CA TYR A 85 -24.12 27.07 18.33
C TYR A 85 -24.85 26.91 16.99
N TYR A 86 -24.44 25.88 16.25
CA TYR A 86 -25.10 25.48 15.01
C TYR A 86 -26.61 25.30 15.24
N LYS A 87 -27.42 25.85 14.32
CA LYS A 87 -28.90 25.92 14.43
C LYS A 87 -29.48 26.59 15.70
N ASN A 88 -28.68 27.37 16.40
CA ASN A 88 -29.22 28.29 17.41
C ASN A 88 -29.94 29.44 16.72
N ASP A 89 -31.04 29.95 17.34
CA ASP A 89 -31.86 31.00 16.77
C ASP A 89 -31.33 32.43 17.01
N SER A 90 -30.18 32.58 17.70
CA SER A 90 -29.54 33.88 17.88
C SER A 90 -29.21 34.51 16.54
N GLN A 91 -29.48 35.79 16.43
CA GLN A 91 -29.28 36.60 15.23
C GLN A 91 -28.17 37.62 15.46
N TYR A 92 -27.48 37.98 14.39
CA TYR A 92 -26.62 39.16 14.40
C TYR A 92 -27.51 40.41 14.41
N GLU A 93 -27.19 41.38 15.28
CA GLU A 93 -27.91 42.63 15.43
C GLU A 93 -26.94 43.79 15.23
N ALA A 94 -27.40 44.83 14.53
CA ALA A 94 -26.68 46.09 14.36
C ALA A 94 -27.66 47.24 14.26
N THR A 95 -27.31 48.37 14.90
CA THR A 95 -28.10 49.61 14.87
C THR A 95 -27.33 50.66 14.07
N PHE A 96 -28.03 51.42 13.27
CA PHE A 96 -27.48 52.42 12.34
C PHE A 96 -28.03 53.79 12.65
N TYR A 97 -27.17 54.77 12.58
CA TYR A 97 -27.46 56.18 12.85
C TYR A 97 -27.07 57.07 11.66
N ASP A 98 -27.76 58.19 11.51
CA ASP A 98 -27.37 59.23 10.57
C ASP A 98 -26.23 60.09 11.15
N VAL A 99 -25.82 61.15 10.42
CA VAL A 99 -24.74 62.07 10.83
C VAL A 99 -25.09 62.89 12.06
N ASP A 100 -26.36 63.00 12.39
CA ASP A 100 -26.87 63.73 13.57
C ASP A 100 -27.14 62.82 14.77
N GLY A 101 -26.84 61.51 14.63
CA GLY A 101 -27.05 60.51 15.67
C GLY A 101 -28.49 60.00 15.81
N ASN A 102 -29.35 60.27 14.83
CA ASN A 102 -30.72 59.71 14.86
C ASN A 102 -30.77 58.33 14.23
N PRO A 103 -31.59 57.40 14.76
CA PRO A 103 -31.71 56.05 14.17
C PRO A 103 -32.18 56.08 12.72
N LEU A 104 -31.50 55.31 11.85
CA LEU A 104 -31.88 55.18 10.44
C LEU A 104 -33.10 54.27 10.32
N VAL A 105 -34.26 54.84 10.16
CA VAL A 105 -35.53 54.11 10.05
C VAL A 105 -35.84 53.73 8.61
N ASN A 106 -36.27 52.50 8.41
CA ASN A 106 -36.70 51.95 7.12
C ASN A 106 -35.66 52.08 5.99
N GLN A 107 -34.38 52.01 6.33
CA GLN A 107 -33.28 52.07 5.36
C GLN A 107 -32.76 50.66 4.99
N SER A 108 -32.38 50.47 3.72
CA SER A 108 -31.81 49.23 3.26
C SER A 108 -30.30 49.17 3.53
N VAL A 109 -29.86 48.27 4.40
CA VAL A 109 -28.47 48.08 4.82
C VAL A 109 -27.84 46.92 4.05
N PRO A 110 -26.72 47.13 3.36
CA PRO A 110 -25.93 46.06 2.75
C PRO A 110 -25.19 45.24 3.81
N ILE A 111 -25.27 43.92 3.68
CA ILE A 111 -24.58 42.92 4.55
C ILE A 111 -23.81 41.99 3.66
N SER A 112 -22.57 41.66 4.03
CA SER A 112 -21.78 40.62 3.39
C SER A 112 -21.23 39.66 4.43
N ILE A 113 -21.42 38.37 4.22
CA ILE A 113 -20.86 37.29 5.05
C ILE A 113 -20.59 36.04 4.18
N ASN A 114 -19.46 35.38 4.38
CA ASN A 114 -19.08 34.15 3.67
C ASN A 114 -19.21 34.28 2.14
N GLY A 115 -18.81 35.42 1.58
CA GLY A 115 -18.84 35.68 0.13
C GLY A 115 -20.22 35.95 -0.46
N ALA A 116 -21.29 35.96 0.35
CA ALA A 116 -22.65 36.26 -0.08
C ALA A 116 -23.07 37.66 0.40
N ASN A 117 -23.82 38.38 -0.44
CA ASN A 117 -24.33 39.70 -0.17
C ASN A 117 -25.85 39.63 0.08
N TYR A 118 -26.28 40.40 1.07
CA TYR A 118 -27.65 40.51 1.50
C TYR A 118 -28.04 41.96 1.78
N ASN A 119 -29.31 42.26 1.78
CA ASN A 119 -29.87 43.51 2.24
C ASN A 119 -30.88 43.26 3.34
N ARG A 120 -30.90 44.12 4.38
CA ARG A 120 -31.91 44.12 5.44
C ARG A 120 -32.40 45.53 5.65
N THR A 121 -33.70 45.65 5.91
CA THR A 121 -34.30 46.95 6.20
C THR A 121 -34.29 47.19 7.70
N THR A 122 -33.84 48.37 8.11
CA THR A 122 -33.84 48.77 9.52
C THR A 122 -35.28 48.97 10.03
N ASN A 123 -35.52 48.66 11.29
CA ASN A 123 -36.78 48.89 11.97
C ASN A 123 -36.88 50.36 12.47
N THR A 124 -37.91 50.66 13.25
CA THR A 124 -38.14 51.99 13.83
C THR A 124 -37.08 52.48 14.79
N SER A 125 -36.23 51.58 15.31
CA SER A 125 -35.08 51.90 16.16
C SER A 125 -33.78 51.93 15.41
N GLY A 126 -33.77 51.91 14.07
CA GLY A 126 -32.56 51.86 13.24
C GLY A 126 -31.84 50.48 13.24
N MET A 127 -32.43 49.42 13.79
CA MET A 127 -31.80 48.13 14.00
C MET A 127 -32.17 47.15 12.88
N ILE A 128 -31.18 46.35 12.51
CA ILE A 128 -31.37 45.12 11.69
C ILE A 128 -31.19 43.86 12.57
N LYS A 129 -31.87 42.78 12.20
CA LYS A 129 -31.63 41.43 12.68
C LYS A 129 -31.33 40.50 11.48
N PHE A 130 -30.24 39.75 11.58
CA PHE A 130 -29.79 38.86 10.51
C PHE A 130 -29.53 37.46 11.03
N SER A 131 -30.29 36.48 10.53
CA SER A 131 -30.14 35.07 10.89
C SER A 131 -28.93 34.46 10.23
N ILE A 132 -28.04 33.85 11.01
CA ILE A 132 -26.85 33.14 10.55
C ILE A 132 -27.13 31.65 10.52
N ASN A 133 -27.20 31.08 9.30
CA ASN A 133 -27.45 29.66 9.05
C ASN A 133 -26.22 28.98 8.43
N LEU A 134 -25.03 29.37 8.88
CA LEU A 134 -23.75 28.80 8.43
C LEU A 134 -23.38 27.56 9.25
N VAL A 135 -22.55 26.69 8.65
CA VAL A 135 -21.95 25.53 9.34
C VAL A 135 -20.97 26.01 10.44
N PRO A 136 -20.57 25.15 11.39
CA PRO A 136 -19.57 25.50 12.39
C PRO A 136 -18.29 26.05 11.77
N GLY A 137 -17.78 27.15 12.33
CA GLY A 137 -16.60 27.88 11.84
C GLY A 137 -16.61 29.34 12.26
N ASP A 138 -15.52 30.03 11.90
CA ASP A 138 -15.35 31.46 12.16
C ASP A 138 -15.55 32.23 10.86
N TYR A 139 -16.33 33.29 10.93
CA TYR A 139 -16.72 34.12 9.80
C TYR A 139 -16.59 35.59 10.20
N VAL A 140 -16.47 36.47 9.22
CA VAL A 140 -16.57 37.91 9.42
C VAL A 140 -17.80 38.40 8.68
N ILE A 141 -18.72 39.08 9.42
CA ILE A 141 -19.82 39.81 8.85
C ILE A 141 -19.42 41.24 8.66
N LYS A 142 -19.69 41.77 7.47
CA LYS A 142 -19.50 43.16 7.10
C LYS A 142 -20.87 43.82 6.93
N VAL A 143 -21.12 44.94 7.62
CA VAL A 143 -22.28 45.78 7.40
C VAL A 143 -21.83 47.18 7.01
N THR A 144 -22.63 47.87 6.19
CA THR A 144 -22.30 49.22 5.69
C THR A 144 -23.47 50.14 5.98
N ASN A 145 -23.21 51.26 6.62
CA ASN A 145 -24.20 52.30 6.81
C ASN A 145 -24.51 52.97 5.45
N PRO A 146 -25.73 52.96 4.95
CA PRO A 146 -26.05 53.47 3.63
C PRO A 146 -25.99 54.97 3.49
N ILE A 147 -25.91 55.71 4.61
CA ILE A 147 -25.85 57.21 4.63
C ILE A 147 -24.42 57.69 4.84
N THR A 148 -23.73 57.18 5.86
CA THR A 148 -22.36 57.61 6.21
C THR A 148 -21.28 56.85 5.44
N ASN A 149 -21.60 55.74 4.82
CA ASN A 149 -20.66 54.76 4.23
C ASN A 149 -19.69 54.12 5.22
N GLU A 150 -19.91 54.33 6.53
CA GLU A 150 -19.12 53.62 7.54
C GLU A 150 -19.32 52.09 7.41
N ILE A 151 -18.26 51.36 7.70
CA ILE A 151 -18.24 49.90 7.64
C ILE A 151 -17.97 49.36 9.03
N ALA A 152 -18.80 48.46 9.53
CA ALA A 152 -18.49 47.64 10.69
C ALA A 152 -18.16 46.19 10.26
N LEU A 153 -17.16 45.61 10.90
CA LEU A 153 -16.73 44.22 10.76
C LEU A 153 -16.87 43.56 12.13
N ASN A 154 -17.66 42.48 12.20
CA ASN A 154 -17.79 41.69 13.42
C ASN A 154 -17.46 40.23 13.15
N ASN A 155 -16.89 39.57 14.18
CA ASN A 155 -16.68 38.14 14.14
C ASN A 155 -17.97 37.39 14.41
N VAL A 156 -18.20 36.33 13.63
CA VAL A 156 -19.31 35.41 13.83
C VAL A 156 -18.76 34.02 14.02
N THR A 157 -18.78 33.49 15.24
CA THR A 157 -18.35 32.14 15.54
C THR A 157 -19.55 31.22 15.66
N VAL A 158 -19.67 30.24 14.78
CA VAL A 158 -20.66 29.18 14.85
C VAL A 158 -20.00 27.93 15.47
N LEU A 159 -20.39 27.62 16.69
CA LEU A 159 -19.87 26.48 17.45
C LEU A 159 -20.51 25.17 17.00
N SER A 160 -19.73 24.09 16.98
CA SER A 160 -20.22 22.75 16.67
C SER A 160 -21.12 22.21 17.76
N THR A 161 -22.19 21.53 17.37
CA THR A 161 -23.06 20.72 18.25
C THR A 161 -22.55 19.29 18.41
N LEU A 162 -21.51 18.92 17.65
CA LEU A 162 -20.79 17.64 17.75
C LEU A 162 -19.39 17.90 18.27
N ILE A 163 -18.98 17.20 19.33
CA ILE A 163 -17.64 17.31 19.92
C ILE A 163 -17.06 15.93 20.05
N SER A 164 -15.95 15.68 19.37
CA SER A 164 -15.24 14.40 19.38
C SER A 164 -13.77 14.60 18.99
N GLU A 165 -12.93 13.63 19.28
CA GLU A 165 -11.49 13.67 19.03
C GLU A 165 -11.02 12.47 18.22
N ASN A 166 -9.80 12.57 17.69
CA ASN A 166 -9.11 11.46 17.06
C ASN A 166 -8.78 10.39 18.11
N VAL A 167 -8.79 9.12 17.70
CA VAL A 167 -8.46 7.99 18.56
C VAL A 167 -7.19 7.32 18.09
N VAL A 168 -6.23 7.15 19.00
CA VAL A 168 -5.04 6.30 18.80
C VAL A 168 -5.10 5.19 19.85
N LYS A 169 -5.08 3.95 19.41
CA LYS A 169 -5.15 2.78 20.29
C LYS A 169 -4.34 1.62 19.72
N SER A 170 -3.86 0.72 20.57
CA SER A 170 -3.28 -0.55 20.12
C SER A 170 -4.37 -1.54 19.71
N TYR A 171 -4.03 -2.48 18.83
CA TYR A 171 -4.92 -3.54 18.41
C TYR A 171 -5.48 -4.32 19.62
N LYS A 172 -6.79 -4.55 19.61
CA LYS A 172 -7.55 -5.13 20.74
C LYS A 172 -7.45 -4.39 22.08
N ASN A 173 -6.94 -3.16 22.11
CA ASN A 173 -7.11 -2.30 23.28
C ASN A 173 -8.60 -1.94 23.44
N GLY A 174 -9.05 -1.77 24.68
CA GLY A 174 -10.45 -1.46 24.99
C GLY A 174 -10.90 -0.02 24.74
N THR A 175 -10.01 0.87 24.26
CA THR A 175 -10.34 2.27 23.98
C THR A 175 -11.47 2.37 22.96
N GLN A 176 -12.46 3.21 23.28
CA GLN A 176 -13.64 3.46 22.47
C GLN A 176 -13.56 4.84 21.81
N TYR A 177 -14.33 5.03 20.75
CA TYR A 177 -14.61 6.36 20.23
C TYR A 177 -15.80 6.96 20.99
N TYR A 178 -15.70 8.23 21.36
CA TYR A 178 -16.73 9.00 22.05
C TYR A 178 -17.10 10.23 21.24
N ILE A 179 -18.38 10.60 21.29
CA ILE A 179 -18.88 11.83 20.72
C ILE A 179 -19.95 12.43 21.66
N ALA A 180 -19.78 13.70 21.99
CA ALA A 180 -20.80 14.47 22.67
C ALA A 180 -21.66 15.19 21.65
N VAL A 181 -22.96 15.23 21.93
CA VAL A 181 -23.97 15.88 21.12
C VAL A 181 -24.66 16.94 21.96
N LEU A 182 -24.68 18.17 21.44
CA LEU A 182 -25.30 19.31 22.04
C LEU A 182 -26.52 19.73 21.21
N ASN A 183 -27.47 20.40 21.85
CA ASN A 183 -28.52 21.11 21.12
C ASN A 183 -28.04 22.52 20.69
N GLY A 184 -28.91 23.28 20.01
CA GLY A 184 -28.60 24.63 19.58
C GLY A 184 -28.35 25.63 20.71
N GLN A 185 -28.67 25.32 21.97
CA GLN A 185 -28.35 26.13 23.15
C GLN A 185 -27.02 25.73 23.81
N GLY A 186 -26.32 24.72 23.26
CA GLY A 186 -25.07 24.22 23.81
C GLY A 186 -25.24 23.31 25.03
N THR A 187 -26.45 22.80 25.26
CA THR A 187 -26.72 21.85 26.34
C THR A 187 -26.67 20.42 25.84
N PRO A 188 -26.18 19.43 26.65
CA PRO A 188 -26.12 18.03 26.26
C PRO A 188 -27.47 17.49 25.79
N LEU A 189 -27.50 16.84 24.64
CA LEU A 189 -28.70 16.25 24.05
C LEU A 189 -28.79 14.77 24.43
N THR A 190 -29.71 14.45 25.34
CA THR A 190 -29.93 13.10 25.87
C THR A 190 -30.85 12.27 24.97
N ASN A 191 -30.66 10.94 24.96
CA ASN A 191 -31.47 10.00 24.16
C ASN A 191 -31.52 10.34 22.67
N ALA A 192 -30.52 11.04 22.16
CA ALA A 192 -30.41 11.39 20.75
C ALA A 192 -29.65 10.30 19.97
N THR A 193 -30.14 9.98 18.79
CA THR A 193 -29.47 9.03 17.91
C THR A 193 -28.39 9.73 17.10
N VAL A 194 -27.16 9.17 17.15
CA VAL A 194 -26.00 9.55 16.31
C VAL A 194 -25.68 8.41 15.35
N SER A 195 -25.53 8.74 14.09
CA SER A 195 -25.08 7.79 13.06
C SER A 195 -23.57 7.87 12.92
N LEU A 196 -22.87 6.75 13.15
CA LEU A 196 -21.40 6.63 13.09
C LEU A 196 -21.04 5.76 11.91
N ASN A 197 -20.39 6.33 10.90
CA ASN A 197 -19.92 5.59 9.73
C ASN A 197 -18.41 5.36 9.82
N ILE A 198 -17.98 4.11 9.75
CA ILE A 198 -16.57 3.72 9.61
C ILE A 198 -16.46 2.59 8.59
N ASN A 199 -15.59 2.76 7.58
CA ASN A 199 -15.44 1.81 6.47
C ASN A 199 -16.74 1.46 5.72
N GLY A 200 -17.70 2.40 5.63
CA GLY A 200 -18.98 2.17 4.97
C GLY A 200 -20.01 1.43 5.83
N VAL A 201 -19.63 1.01 7.04
CA VAL A 201 -20.55 0.40 8.00
C VAL A 201 -21.11 1.49 8.93
N ILE A 202 -22.44 1.53 9.02
CA ILE A 202 -23.15 2.53 9.83
C ILE A 202 -23.58 1.91 11.15
N TYR A 203 -23.24 2.58 12.24
CA TYR A 203 -23.61 2.21 13.62
C TYR A 203 -24.44 3.34 14.24
N ASN A 204 -25.70 3.08 14.53
CA ASN A 204 -26.52 4.02 15.28
C ASN A 204 -26.27 3.82 16.77
N ARG A 205 -25.99 4.92 17.48
CA ARG A 205 -25.76 4.93 18.91
C ARG A 205 -26.61 6.02 19.54
N THR A 206 -27.12 5.74 20.73
CA THR A 206 -27.94 6.68 21.49
C THR A 206 -27.10 7.36 22.57
N THR A 207 -27.24 8.67 22.72
CA THR A 207 -26.53 9.43 23.75
C THR A 207 -27.10 9.12 25.15
N ASN A 208 -26.22 9.09 26.12
CA ASN A 208 -26.55 8.93 27.53
C ASN A 208 -27.06 10.25 28.14
N GLN A 209 -27.26 10.27 29.48
CA GLN A 209 -27.72 11.45 30.23
C GLN A 209 -26.78 12.67 30.14
N TYR A 210 -25.52 12.47 29.74
CA TYR A 210 -24.51 13.52 29.51
C TYR A 210 -24.40 13.92 28.04
N GLY A 211 -25.32 13.47 27.20
CA GLY A 211 -25.26 13.75 25.76
C GLY A 211 -24.15 13.01 25.02
N VAL A 212 -23.54 11.94 25.58
CA VAL A 212 -22.41 11.24 25.01
C VAL A 212 -22.83 9.88 24.43
N ALA A 213 -22.48 9.63 23.18
CA ALA A 213 -22.53 8.31 22.54
C ALA A 213 -21.14 7.72 22.40
N ARG A 214 -21.04 6.37 22.34
CA ARG A 214 -19.77 5.64 22.24
C ARG A 214 -19.83 4.52 21.22
N LEU A 215 -18.67 4.20 20.63
CA LEU A 215 -18.50 3.08 19.72
C LEU A 215 -17.23 2.29 20.07
N ASN A 216 -17.36 0.97 20.22
CA ASN A 216 -16.22 0.09 20.36
C ASN A 216 -15.46 0.00 19.02
N ILE A 217 -14.16 0.21 19.04
CA ILE A 217 -13.30 0.13 17.86
C ILE A 217 -12.64 -1.25 17.82
N ASN A 218 -13.28 -2.16 17.07
CA ASN A 218 -12.81 -3.56 16.89
C ASN A 218 -12.25 -3.76 15.48
N LEU A 219 -11.40 -2.85 15.03
CA LEU A 219 -10.77 -2.87 13.71
C LEU A 219 -9.38 -3.49 13.78
N ASN A 220 -8.92 -4.03 12.65
CA ASN A 220 -7.53 -4.44 12.48
C ASN A 220 -6.58 -3.23 12.61
N SER A 221 -5.29 -3.49 12.82
CA SER A 221 -4.28 -2.44 12.80
C SER A 221 -4.29 -1.68 11.47
N GLY A 222 -4.25 -0.34 11.56
CA GLY A 222 -4.37 0.54 10.39
C GLY A 222 -4.95 1.90 10.74
N ASN A 223 -5.13 2.74 9.71
CA ASN A 223 -5.70 4.07 9.81
C ASN A 223 -7.09 4.08 9.16
N TYR A 224 -8.03 4.69 9.86
CA TYR A 224 -9.43 4.76 9.46
C TYR A 224 -9.98 6.17 9.72
N VAL A 225 -11.08 6.49 9.07
CA VAL A 225 -11.85 7.70 9.34
C VAL A 225 -13.23 7.28 9.82
N ILE A 226 -13.65 7.83 10.95
CA ILE A 226 -15.02 7.72 11.43
C ILE A 226 -15.74 9.05 11.16
N THR A 227 -16.91 8.99 10.57
CA THR A 227 -17.78 10.16 10.36
C THR A 227 -19.04 10.00 11.20
N ALA A 228 -19.25 10.93 12.12
CA ALA A 228 -20.44 11.03 12.93
C ALA A 228 -21.43 12.02 12.31
N GLN A 229 -22.71 11.68 12.30
CA GLN A 229 -23.78 12.58 11.92
C GLN A 229 -24.77 12.71 13.08
N GLY A 230 -24.97 13.95 13.54
CA GLY A 230 -25.89 14.28 14.58
C GLY A 230 -27.34 14.36 14.11
N PRO A 231 -28.30 14.47 15.07
CA PRO A 231 -29.72 14.58 14.76
C PRO A 231 -30.11 15.89 14.05
N ASP A 232 -29.26 16.91 14.17
CA ASP A 232 -29.40 18.21 13.47
C ASP A 232 -28.85 18.19 12.03
N GLY A 233 -28.33 17.05 11.61
CA GLY A 233 -27.74 16.84 10.28
C GLY A 233 -26.26 17.27 10.15
N LEU A 234 -25.66 17.84 11.23
CA LEU A 234 -24.24 18.17 11.24
C LEU A 234 -23.42 16.88 11.18
N SER A 235 -22.32 16.92 10.41
CA SER A 235 -21.37 15.82 10.33
C SER A 235 -19.99 16.26 10.78
N GLN A 236 -19.29 15.35 11.50
CA GLN A 236 -17.91 15.54 11.95
C GLN A 236 -17.11 14.27 11.72
N SER A 237 -15.87 14.42 11.25
CA SER A 237 -14.99 13.29 10.99
C SER A 237 -13.76 13.33 11.89
N ASN A 238 -13.32 12.14 12.33
CA ASN A 238 -12.12 11.95 13.14
C ASN A 238 -11.29 10.79 12.58
N ASN A 239 -9.99 10.86 12.85
CA ASN A 239 -9.06 9.79 12.53
C ASN A 239 -9.04 8.75 13.65
N ILE A 240 -9.10 7.48 13.27
CA ILE A 240 -8.90 6.34 14.16
C ILE A 240 -7.62 5.63 13.74
N THR A 241 -6.60 5.62 14.58
CA THR A 241 -5.36 4.89 14.37
C THR A 241 -5.31 3.68 15.30
N VAL A 242 -5.33 2.48 14.71
CA VAL A 242 -5.12 1.24 15.44
C VAL A 242 -3.68 0.80 15.22
N LEU A 243 -2.86 0.93 16.25
CA LEU A 243 -1.45 0.55 16.22
C LEU A 243 -1.30 -0.97 16.23
N PRO A 244 -0.39 -1.52 15.41
CA PRO A 244 -0.13 -2.96 15.44
C PRO A 244 0.54 -3.37 16.75
N THR A 245 0.31 -4.61 17.16
CA THR A 245 1.01 -5.25 18.29
C THR A 245 2.13 -6.18 17.83
N ILE A 246 2.39 -6.20 16.52
CA ILE A 246 3.54 -6.85 15.90
C ILE A 246 4.22 -5.86 14.97
N GLU A 247 5.48 -5.57 15.21
CA GLU A 247 6.32 -4.79 14.30
C GLU A 247 7.42 -5.69 13.72
N ALA A 248 7.43 -5.79 12.40
CA ALA A 248 8.42 -6.58 11.67
C ALA A 248 8.55 -6.07 10.24
N LYS A 249 9.68 -6.40 9.59
CA LYS A 249 10.01 -5.95 8.23
C LYS A 249 10.23 -7.13 7.30
N ASP A 250 10.04 -6.91 6.02
CA ASP A 250 10.44 -7.82 4.97
C ASP A 250 11.94 -8.10 5.04
N ILE A 251 12.35 -9.32 4.68
CA ILE A 251 13.75 -9.73 4.72
C ILE A 251 14.20 -10.21 3.34
N LYS A 252 15.40 -9.78 2.95
CA LYS A 252 16.11 -10.26 1.77
C LYS A 252 17.50 -10.70 2.18
N LYS A 253 17.85 -11.95 1.88
CA LYS A 253 19.10 -12.53 2.33
C LYS A 253 19.64 -13.52 1.32
N TYR A 254 20.94 -13.80 1.34
CA TYR A 254 21.52 -14.92 0.61
C TYR A 254 21.33 -16.24 1.36
N TYR A 255 21.31 -17.34 0.61
CA TYR A 255 21.17 -18.67 1.17
C TYR A 255 22.18 -18.94 2.27
N LYS A 256 21.68 -19.42 3.44
CA LYS A 256 22.49 -19.74 4.63
C LYS A 256 23.36 -18.60 5.20
N ASN A 257 23.20 -17.34 4.76
CA ASN A 257 23.87 -16.26 5.50
C ASN A 257 23.26 -16.09 6.88
N GLY A 258 23.99 -15.43 7.79
CA GLY A 258 23.61 -15.28 9.21
C GLY A 258 22.42 -14.34 9.47
N THR A 259 21.82 -13.70 8.45
CA THR A 259 20.70 -12.77 8.64
C THR A 259 19.48 -13.52 9.17
N GLN A 260 18.90 -13.01 10.25
CA GLN A 260 17.71 -13.53 10.91
C GLN A 260 16.52 -12.60 10.66
N TYR A 261 15.32 -13.16 10.77
CA TYR A 261 14.08 -12.39 10.84
C TYR A 261 13.83 -11.99 12.29
N TYR A 262 13.45 -10.72 12.51
CA TYR A 262 13.10 -10.16 13.81
C TYR A 262 11.69 -9.62 13.81
N ALA A 263 10.98 -9.82 14.89
CA ALA A 263 9.67 -9.22 15.15
C ALA A 263 9.57 -8.77 16.61
N ASN A 264 9.03 -7.58 16.82
CA ASN A 264 8.72 -7.03 18.13
C ASN A 264 7.25 -7.23 18.43
N PHE A 265 6.95 -7.70 19.64
CA PHE A 265 5.59 -7.99 20.09
C PHE A 265 5.25 -7.16 21.31
N THR A 266 4.05 -6.59 21.32
CA THR A 266 3.48 -5.87 22.47
C THR A 266 2.13 -6.47 22.85
N ASP A 267 1.68 -6.19 24.07
CA ASP A 267 0.32 -6.44 24.52
C ASP A 267 -0.66 -5.39 23.94
N SER A 268 -1.94 -5.52 24.24
CA SER A 268 -2.97 -4.56 23.81
C SER A 268 -2.85 -3.17 24.47
N LYS A 269 -1.99 -3.01 25.46
CA LYS A 269 -1.67 -1.72 26.11
C LYS A 269 -0.42 -1.07 25.53
N GLY A 270 0.30 -1.78 24.61
CA GLY A 270 1.55 -1.31 24.03
C GLY A 270 2.78 -1.68 24.83
N ASN A 271 2.67 -2.47 25.91
CA ASN A 271 3.83 -2.93 26.67
C ASN A 271 4.52 -4.09 25.96
N PRO A 272 5.87 -4.18 25.95
CA PRO A 272 6.60 -5.31 25.38
C PRO A 272 6.15 -6.65 25.98
N LEU A 273 5.90 -7.65 25.14
CA LEU A 273 5.69 -9.04 25.58
C LEU A 273 7.03 -9.68 25.92
N ALA A 274 7.53 -9.44 27.15
CA ALA A 274 8.79 -9.99 27.61
C ALA A 274 8.69 -11.49 27.94
N ASN A 275 9.74 -12.25 27.62
CA ASN A 275 9.87 -13.68 27.93
C ASN A 275 8.65 -14.54 27.56
N THR A 276 7.95 -14.19 26.50
CA THR A 276 6.71 -14.80 26.03
C THR A 276 6.97 -15.68 24.80
N ASP A 277 6.32 -16.83 24.74
CA ASP A 277 6.39 -17.72 23.58
C ASP A 277 5.47 -17.19 22.48
N VAL A 278 6.06 -16.81 21.33
CA VAL A 278 5.40 -16.33 20.13
C VAL A 278 5.56 -17.32 18.98
N GLN A 279 4.70 -17.26 17.98
CA GLN A 279 4.75 -18.18 16.86
C GLN A 279 5.09 -17.49 15.55
N PHE A 280 5.88 -18.17 14.74
CA PHE A 280 6.15 -17.85 13.35
C PHE A 280 5.69 -18.99 12.45
N ASN A 281 4.96 -18.67 11.39
CA ASN A 281 4.59 -19.64 10.35
C ASN A 281 5.31 -19.29 9.05
N ILE A 282 6.01 -20.27 8.45
CA ILE A 282 6.57 -20.16 7.11
C ILE A 282 6.38 -21.50 6.40
N ASN A 283 5.80 -21.50 5.20
CA ASN A 283 5.46 -22.72 4.44
C ASN A 283 4.60 -23.72 5.21
N GLY A 284 3.70 -23.27 6.07
CA GLY A 284 2.85 -24.15 6.87
C GLY A 284 3.54 -24.78 8.10
N VAL A 285 4.84 -24.50 8.30
CA VAL A 285 5.59 -24.95 9.47
C VAL A 285 5.57 -23.87 10.54
N PHE A 286 5.17 -24.26 11.75
CA PHE A 286 5.15 -23.37 12.92
C PHE A 286 6.43 -23.48 13.74
N TYR A 287 6.97 -22.34 14.11
CA TYR A 287 8.15 -22.22 14.97
C TYR A 287 7.80 -21.39 16.18
N THR A 288 7.91 -21.95 17.37
CA THR A 288 7.80 -21.21 18.64
C THR A 288 9.15 -20.60 19.00
N ARG A 289 9.14 -19.31 19.36
CA ARG A 289 10.32 -18.58 19.83
C ARG A 289 9.95 -17.76 21.05
N LYS A 290 10.88 -17.66 21.98
CA LYS A 290 10.71 -16.82 23.16
C LYS A 290 11.21 -15.42 22.87
N THR A 291 10.43 -14.41 23.24
CA THR A 291 10.84 -13.01 23.17
C THR A 291 11.84 -12.68 24.27
N ASP A 292 12.69 -11.70 24.00
CA ASP A 292 13.58 -11.10 25.01
C ASP A 292 12.81 -10.13 25.92
N ALA A 293 13.55 -9.41 26.78
CA ALA A 293 12.99 -8.42 27.72
C ALA A 293 12.30 -7.25 27.01
N ASN A 294 12.65 -6.97 25.74
CA ASN A 294 12.09 -5.90 24.92
C ASN A 294 10.94 -6.38 24.03
N GLY A 295 10.48 -7.62 24.20
CA GLY A 295 9.44 -8.21 23.38
C GLY A 295 9.90 -8.64 21.99
N THR A 296 11.22 -8.73 21.71
CA THR A 296 11.77 -9.12 20.41
C THR A 296 11.97 -10.62 20.33
N ALA A 297 11.44 -11.26 19.30
CA ALA A 297 11.74 -12.64 18.93
C ALA A 297 12.45 -12.71 17.58
N MET A 298 13.27 -13.74 17.40
CA MET A 298 14.05 -13.95 16.18
C MET A 298 13.85 -15.36 15.60
N LEU A 299 13.92 -15.46 14.25
CA LEU A 299 13.86 -16.72 13.53
C LEU A 299 14.99 -16.80 12.50
N SER A 300 15.82 -17.84 12.60
CA SER A 300 16.80 -18.15 11.56
C SER A 300 16.12 -18.74 10.34
N ILE A 301 16.40 -18.16 9.16
CA ILE A 301 15.82 -18.60 7.88
C ILE A 301 16.84 -19.45 7.13
N ASN A 302 16.61 -20.77 7.12
CA ASN A 302 17.49 -21.77 6.46
C ASN A 302 16.77 -22.45 5.27
N LEU A 303 15.91 -21.71 4.58
CA LEU A 303 15.17 -22.20 3.41
C LEU A 303 16.02 -22.10 2.14
N PRO A 304 15.76 -22.95 1.13
CA PRO A 304 16.34 -22.82 -0.21
C PRO A 304 16.11 -21.44 -0.81
N ALA A 305 16.88 -21.10 -1.86
CA ALA A 305 16.64 -19.87 -2.62
C ALA A 305 15.20 -19.83 -3.16
N GLY A 306 14.51 -18.73 -2.93
CA GLY A 306 13.10 -18.60 -3.29
C GLY A 306 12.43 -17.41 -2.58
N LYS A 307 11.14 -17.26 -2.84
CA LYS A 307 10.29 -16.24 -2.22
C LYS A 307 9.27 -16.93 -1.32
N TYR A 308 9.16 -16.44 -0.11
CA TYR A 308 8.31 -17.02 0.94
C TYR A 308 7.52 -15.91 1.64
N VAL A 309 6.45 -16.30 2.33
CA VAL A 309 5.72 -15.46 3.25
C VAL A 309 5.91 -16.02 4.65
N LEU A 310 6.37 -15.17 5.57
CA LEU A 310 6.50 -15.49 6.98
C LEU A 310 5.43 -14.71 7.74
N THR A 311 4.63 -15.39 8.54
CA THR A 311 3.59 -14.81 9.37
C THR A 311 3.99 -14.93 10.84
N ALA A 312 4.14 -13.79 11.52
CA ALA A 312 4.31 -13.71 12.96
C ALA A 312 2.92 -13.66 13.63
N ILE A 313 2.75 -14.31 14.75
CA ILE A 313 1.47 -14.44 15.48
C ILE A 313 1.68 -14.03 16.92
N ASN A 314 0.93 -13.03 17.37
CA ASN A 314 0.94 -12.54 18.73
C ASN A 314 -0.01 -13.38 19.59
N PRO A 315 0.46 -14.08 20.63
CA PRO A 315 -0.39 -14.95 21.45
C PRO A 315 -1.37 -14.16 22.33
N ASN A 316 -1.05 -12.92 22.68
CA ASN A 316 -1.87 -12.08 23.56
C ASN A 316 -3.05 -11.46 22.81
N THR A 317 -2.78 -10.87 21.65
CA THR A 317 -3.78 -10.16 20.85
C THR A 317 -4.35 -10.98 19.69
N THR A 318 -3.74 -12.12 19.38
CA THR A 318 -4.04 -12.94 18.18
C THR A 318 -3.81 -12.22 16.85
N GLU A 319 -3.16 -11.05 16.88
CA GLU A 319 -2.77 -10.35 15.66
C GLU A 319 -1.79 -11.19 14.85
N GLN A 320 -1.91 -11.10 13.53
CA GLN A 320 -1.01 -11.75 12.58
C GLN A 320 -0.39 -10.72 11.67
N LYS A 321 0.93 -10.78 11.51
CA LYS A 321 1.70 -9.92 10.62
C LYS A 321 2.48 -10.76 9.62
N SER A 322 2.19 -10.56 8.34
CA SER A 322 2.92 -11.26 7.28
C SER A 322 3.97 -10.35 6.65
N ASN A 323 5.15 -10.92 6.42
CA ASN A 323 6.28 -10.28 5.76
C ASN A 323 6.81 -11.16 4.62
N LYS A 324 7.39 -10.51 3.61
CA LYS A 324 8.07 -11.19 2.51
C LYS A 324 9.47 -11.62 2.94
N VAL A 325 9.83 -12.86 2.63
CA VAL A 325 11.17 -13.40 2.81
C VAL A 325 11.70 -13.80 1.44
N GLU A 326 12.73 -13.12 0.97
CA GLU A 326 13.43 -13.45 -0.28
C GLU A 326 14.80 -14.04 0.05
N VAL A 327 14.97 -15.33 -0.23
CA VAL A 327 16.26 -16.02 -0.13
C VAL A 327 16.89 -16.06 -1.50
N LEU A 328 17.99 -15.33 -1.66
CA LEU A 328 18.74 -15.26 -2.91
C LEU A 328 19.65 -16.48 -3.07
N SER A 329 19.78 -16.97 -4.30
CA SER A 329 20.76 -18.01 -4.64
C SER A 329 22.17 -17.44 -4.60
N LYS A 330 23.11 -18.20 -4.05
CA LYS A 330 24.55 -17.94 -4.17
C LYS A 330 25.10 -18.35 -5.53
N VAL A 331 24.33 -19.05 -6.35
CA VAL A 331 24.69 -19.53 -7.69
C VAL A 331 23.69 -18.99 -8.68
N VAL A 332 24.16 -18.22 -9.66
CA VAL A 332 23.31 -17.67 -10.73
C VAL A 332 23.86 -18.10 -12.07
N VAL A 333 23.03 -18.75 -12.89
CA VAL A 333 23.41 -19.22 -14.22
C VAL A 333 23.52 -18.02 -15.17
N LYS A 334 24.63 -17.91 -15.88
CA LYS A 334 24.94 -16.75 -16.72
C LYS A 334 24.20 -16.72 -18.05
N ASN A 335 23.96 -17.87 -18.66
CA ASN A 335 23.43 -18.00 -20.03
C ASN A 335 22.03 -18.64 -20.04
N SER A 336 21.18 -18.41 -19.02
CA SER A 336 19.86 -19.01 -19.03
C SER A 336 18.91 -18.25 -19.95
N GLN A 337 18.42 -18.90 -21.00
CA GLN A 337 17.14 -18.56 -21.61
C GLN A 337 16.01 -18.83 -20.59
N SER A 338 14.80 -18.33 -20.81
CA SER A 338 13.69 -18.49 -19.88
C SER A 338 13.57 -19.93 -19.33
N GLY A 339 13.75 -20.08 -18.01
CA GLY A 339 13.68 -21.39 -17.33
C GLY A 339 15.03 -22.05 -17.02
N GLY A 340 16.18 -21.41 -17.35
CA GLY A 340 17.52 -21.93 -16.99
C GLY A 340 18.05 -23.04 -17.88
N ASN A 341 17.34 -23.44 -18.92
CA ASN A 341 17.79 -24.45 -19.87
C ASN A 341 18.81 -23.88 -20.87
N ILE A 342 19.76 -24.67 -21.29
CA ILE A 342 20.86 -24.26 -22.19
C ILE A 342 20.87 -25.19 -23.39
N SER A 343 20.89 -24.62 -24.60
CA SER A 343 21.11 -25.38 -25.82
C SER A 343 22.55 -25.13 -26.30
N ILE A 344 23.30 -26.19 -26.50
CA ILE A 344 24.69 -26.16 -26.90
C ILE A 344 24.85 -26.95 -28.18
N GLU A 345 25.57 -26.37 -29.15
CA GLU A 345 25.94 -27.09 -30.38
C GLU A 345 27.06 -28.10 -30.11
N TYR A 346 26.89 -29.32 -30.60
CA TYR A 346 27.88 -30.38 -30.47
C TYR A 346 29.22 -29.97 -31.08
N ASN A 347 30.30 -30.35 -30.42
CA ASN A 347 31.67 -29.93 -30.78
C ASN A 347 31.89 -28.42 -30.80
N ASN A 348 31.09 -27.67 -30.03
CA ASN A 348 31.33 -26.27 -29.78
C ASN A 348 32.12 -26.09 -28.47
N SER A 349 32.98 -25.10 -28.42
CA SER A 349 33.75 -24.74 -27.21
C SER A 349 32.91 -24.00 -26.15
N GLU A 350 31.58 -24.06 -26.23
CA GLU A 350 30.67 -23.44 -25.30
C GLU A 350 30.80 -24.04 -23.90
N LYS A 351 30.63 -23.15 -22.92
CA LYS A 351 30.75 -23.51 -21.50
C LYS A 351 29.46 -23.24 -20.79
N TYR A 352 29.08 -24.13 -19.90
CA TYR A 352 28.12 -23.84 -18.86
C TYR A 352 28.82 -22.95 -17.84
N SER A 353 28.27 -21.76 -17.57
CA SER A 353 28.89 -20.78 -16.69
C SER A 353 27.90 -20.28 -15.63
N VAL A 354 28.36 -20.16 -14.40
CA VAL A 354 27.64 -19.63 -13.28
C VAL A 354 28.39 -18.50 -12.60
N THR A 355 27.68 -17.54 -12.03
CA THR A 355 28.26 -16.52 -11.17
C THR A 355 28.02 -16.92 -9.72
N LEU A 356 29.05 -16.87 -8.90
CA LEU A 356 29.02 -17.22 -7.48
C LEU A 356 29.03 -15.97 -6.61
N TYR A 357 28.27 -16.01 -5.52
CA TYR A 357 28.15 -14.93 -4.56
C TYR A 357 28.47 -15.39 -3.14
N ASN A 358 29.16 -14.54 -2.38
CA ASN A 358 29.39 -14.68 -0.95
C ASN A 358 28.10 -14.39 -0.14
N ASP A 359 28.14 -14.64 1.16
CA ASP A 359 27.02 -14.40 2.09
C ASP A 359 26.54 -12.94 2.12
N ASN A 360 27.42 -11.99 1.86
CA ASN A 360 27.15 -10.56 1.81
C ASN A 360 26.73 -10.04 0.43
N GLY A 361 26.61 -10.93 -0.58
CA GLY A 361 26.24 -10.57 -1.94
C GLY A 361 27.40 -10.07 -2.82
N THR A 362 28.61 -10.06 -2.34
CA THR A 362 29.79 -9.77 -3.17
C THR A 362 30.14 -10.98 -4.05
N LEU A 363 30.84 -10.76 -5.15
CA LEU A 363 31.31 -11.82 -6.04
C LEU A 363 32.27 -12.75 -5.29
N ALA A 364 32.01 -14.05 -5.35
CA ALA A 364 32.82 -15.07 -4.73
C ALA A 364 34.00 -15.44 -5.68
N LYS A 365 35.18 -14.84 -5.44
CA LYS A 365 36.41 -15.05 -6.22
C LYS A 365 37.20 -16.20 -5.66
N ASN A 366 37.85 -16.96 -6.54
CA ASN A 366 38.74 -18.11 -6.17
C ASN A 366 38.01 -19.13 -5.26
N LYS A 367 36.70 -19.32 -5.49
CA LYS A 367 35.88 -20.30 -4.78
C LYS A 367 35.52 -21.48 -5.65
N THR A 368 35.52 -22.67 -5.06
CA THR A 368 35.22 -23.90 -5.79
C THR A 368 33.72 -24.22 -5.75
N ILE A 369 33.15 -24.49 -6.93
CA ILE A 369 31.82 -25.09 -7.11
C ILE A 369 31.96 -26.50 -7.63
N THR A 370 31.09 -27.40 -7.22
CA THR A 370 30.98 -28.76 -7.71
C THR A 370 29.85 -28.88 -8.71
N PHE A 371 30.16 -29.27 -9.95
CA PHE A 371 29.15 -29.63 -10.95
C PHE A 371 28.99 -31.15 -11.02
N ASN A 372 27.77 -31.62 -11.19
CA ASN A 372 27.42 -33.01 -11.43
C ASN A 372 26.62 -33.11 -12.74
N ILE A 373 27.06 -33.97 -13.66
CA ILE A 373 26.34 -34.37 -14.88
C ILE A 373 26.33 -35.88 -14.94
N ASN A 374 25.18 -36.53 -14.93
CA ASN A 374 25.03 -37.99 -15.00
C ASN A 374 25.92 -38.76 -14.00
N GLY A 375 26.07 -38.22 -12.77
CA GLY A 375 26.89 -38.82 -11.73
C GLY A 375 28.40 -38.50 -11.83
N GLN A 376 28.85 -37.87 -12.92
CA GLN A 376 30.24 -37.40 -13.04
C GLN A 376 30.39 -36.03 -12.35
N ILE A 377 31.43 -35.93 -11.53
CA ILE A 377 31.69 -34.75 -10.69
C ILE A 377 32.86 -33.96 -11.25
N TYR A 378 32.65 -32.63 -11.37
CA TYR A 378 33.64 -31.69 -11.86
C TYR A 378 33.76 -30.50 -10.91
N ASN A 379 34.93 -30.28 -10.32
CA ASN A 379 35.24 -29.11 -9.53
C ASN A 379 35.79 -27.99 -10.42
N ARG A 380 35.23 -26.77 -10.26
CA ARG A 380 35.69 -25.58 -10.97
C ARG A 380 35.81 -24.40 -10.00
N THR A 381 36.87 -23.63 -10.21
CA THR A 381 37.13 -22.43 -9.39
C THR A 381 36.68 -21.20 -10.13
N SER A 382 36.02 -20.29 -9.42
CA SER A 382 35.60 -19.01 -9.98
C SER A 382 36.77 -18.05 -10.18
N ASP A 383 36.65 -17.25 -11.22
CA ASP A 383 37.62 -16.20 -11.59
C ASP A 383 37.41 -14.91 -10.73
N ASP A 384 38.14 -13.84 -11.09
CA ASP A 384 38.04 -12.53 -10.42
C ASP A 384 36.68 -11.84 -10.61
N LYS A 385 35.86 -12.30 -11.54
CA LYS A 385 34.47 -11.88 -11.76
C LYS A 385 33.46 -12.80 -11.08
N GLY A 386 33.91 -13.72 -10.23
CA GLY A 386 33.10 -14.72 -9.57
C GLY A 386 32.49 -15.76 -10.50
N ILE A 387 33.03 -15.94 -11.73
CA ILE A 387 32.47 -16.84 -12.74
C ILE A 387 33.23 -18.18 -12.71
N ALA A 388 32.48 -19.27 -12.51
CA ALA A 388 32.98 -20.63 -12.68
C ALA A 388 32.35 -21.26 -13.93
N SER A 389 33.17 -21.95 -14.74
CA SER A 389 32.74 -22.48 -16.02
C SER A 389 33.14 -23.94 -16.20
N LEU A 390 32.27 -24.73 -16.82
CA LEU A 390 32.49 -26.10 -17.22
C LEU A 390 32.34 -26.23 -18.75
N ALA A 391 33.37 -26.67 -19.46
CA ALA A 391 33.24 -26.99 -20.87
C ALA A 391 32.33 -28.23 -21.04
N ILE A 392 31.38 -28.17 -21.95
CA ILE A 392 30.42 -29.24 -22.22
C ILE A 392 30.88 -30.00 -23.46
N ASN A 393 31.60 -31.09 -23.22
CA ASN A 393 32.10 -31.99 -24.26
C ASN A 393 31.29 -33.31 -24.25
N LEU A 394 29.98 -33.20 -24.20
CA LEU A 394 29.08 -34.34 -24.17
C LEU A 394 28.63 -34.69 -25.61
N ARG A 395 28.25 -35.95 -25.84
CA ARG A 395 27.59 -36.36 -27.09
C ARG A 395 26.24 -35.66 -27.21
N PRO A 396 25.65 -35.59 -28.41
CA PRO A 396 24.29 -35.09 -28.56
C PRO A 396 23.31 -35.80 -27.62
N GLY A 397 22.39 -35.07 -27.02
CA GLY A 397 21.42 -35.60 -26.05
C GLY A 397 21.00 -34.55 -25.03
N ASP A 398 20.11 -34.97 -24.11
CA ASP A 398 19.59 -34.16 -23.01
C ASP A 398 20.24 -34.59 -21.70
N TYR A 399 20.76 -33.61 -20.97
CA TYR A 399 21.49 -33.81 -19.72
C TYR A 399 21.01 -32.86 -18.64
N VAL A 400 21.00 -33.32 -17.40
CA VAL A 400 20.81 -32.44 -16.25
C VAL A 400 22.14 -32.13 -15.61
N ILE A 401 22.50 -30.85 -15.52
CA ILE A 401 23.64 -30.39 -14.76
C ILE A 401 23.16 -29.81 -13.43
N THR A 402 23.79 -30.23 -12.34
CA THR A 402 23.60 -29.65 -11.03
C THR A 402 24.88 -28.99 -10.55
N GLY A 403 24.83 -27.72 -10.18
CA GLY A 403 25.93 -27.00 -9.53
C GLY A 403 25.65 -26.87 -8.04
N ASP A 404 26.61 -27.20 -7.19
CA ASP A 404 26.55 -27.08 -5.74
C ASP A 404 27.69 -26.19 -5.24
N PHE A 405 27.32 -25.04 -4.65
CA PHE A 405 28.25 -24.14 -4.00
C PHE A 405 27.79 -23.87 -2.56
N GLU A 406 28.58 -24.35 -1.60
CA GLU A 406 28.29 -24.24 -0.16
C GLU A 406 26.87 -24.75 0.23
N GLY A 407 26.39 -25.78 -0.49
CA GLY A 407 25.05 -26.35 -0.33
C GLY A 407 23.93 -25.58 -1.01
N CYS A 408 24.23 -24.46 -1.70
CA CYS A 408 23.30 -23.79 -2.61
C CYS A 408 23.33 -24.48 -3.96
N LYS A 409 22.23 -25.14 -4.34
CA LYS A 409 22.14 -25.95 -5.56
C LYS A 409 21.32 -25.25 -6.64
N VAL A 410 21.79 -25.39 -7.88
CA VAL A 410 21.05 -25.04 -9.09
C VAL A 410 21.06 -26.22 -10.04
N SER A 411 19.95 -26.47 -10.73
CA SER A 411 19.86 -27.54 -11.73
C SER A 411 19.30 -26.98 -13.02
N ASN A 412 19.90 -27.35 -14.15
CA ASN A 412 19.52 -26.90 -15.47
C ASN A 412 19.50 -28.09 -16.45
N LEU A 413 18.63 -28.05 -17.44
CA LEU A 413 18.66 -28.93 -18.58
C LEU A 413 19.64 -28.37 -19.61
N ILE A 414 20.63 -29.20 -20.02
CA ILE A 414 21.52 -28.92 -21.13
C ILE A 414 21.08 -29.79 -22.30
N LYS A 415 20.75 -29.14 -23.40
CA LYS A 415 20.46 -29.80 -24.68
C LYS A 415 21.64 -29.67 -25.58
N VAL A 416 22.37 -30.76 -25.80
CA VAL A 416 23.47 -30.82 -26.78
C VAL A 416 22.89 -31.28 -28.10
N ARG A 417 22.99 -30.45 -29.10
CA ARG A 417 22.41 -30.72 -30.43
C ARG A 417 23.45 -30.54 -31.54
N VAL A 418 23.30 -31.32 -32.60
CA VAL A 418 23.96 -31.08 -33.85
C VAL A 418 23.10 -30.13 -34.69
N THR A 419 23.69 -29.07 -35.20
CA THR A 419 23.00 -28.18 -36.14
C THR A 419 23.07 -28.73 -37.53
N PRO A 420 21.93 -29.02 -38.19
CA PRO A 420 21.94 -29.42 -39.59
C PRO A 420 22.35 -28.28 -40.54
N SER A 421 22.80 -28.64 -41.72
CA SER A 421 22.98 -27.73 -42.86
C SER A 421 22.21 -28.25 -44.05
N ILE A 422 21.52 -27.38 -44.74
CA ILE A 422 20.79 -27.67 -45.95
C ILE A 422 21.56 -27.10 -47.13
N ARG A 423 21.87 -27.92 -48.12
CA ARG A 423 22.51 -27.49 -49.37
C ARG A 423 21.75 -28.05 -50.57
N LEU A 424 21.11 -27.16 -51.33
CA LEU A 424 20.40 -27.55 -52.55
C LEU A 424 21.38 -28.15 -53.59
N VAL A 425 20.93 -29.17 -54.30
CA VAL A 425 21.65 -29.72 -55.45
C VAL A 425 21.60 -28.72 -56.58
N SER A 426 20.40 -28.15 -56.87
CA SER A 426 20.19 -27.11 -57.84
C SER A 426 19.09 -26.16 -57.34
N ASN A 427 19.17 -24.88 -57.75
CA ASN A 427 18.08 -23.91 -57.61
C ASN A 427 17.27 -23.70 -58.90
N THR A 428 17.64 -24.47 -59.95
CA THR A 428 16.89 -24.53 -61.20
C THR A 428 16.63 -26.00 -61.53
N LEU A 429 15.36 -26.32 -61.76
CA LEU A 429 14.86 -27.68 -61.99
C LEU A 429 13.94 -27.68 -63.21
N HIS A 430 13.94 -28.80 -63.95
CA HIS A 430 12.93 -29.01 -64.99
C HIS A 430 11.60 -29.48 -64.36
N TYR A 431 10.52 -29.20 -65.05
CA TYR A 431 9.19 -29.61 -64.63
C TYR A 431 9.16 -31.14 -64.42
N LYS A 432 8.65 -31.58 -63.27
CA LYS A 432 8.62 -32.95 -62.77
C LYS A 432 9.96 -33.53 -62.31
N GLU A 433 11.06 -32.81 -62.34
CA GLU A 433 12.24 -33.22 -61.63
C GLU A 433 12.06 -33.18 -60.11
N PRO A 434 12.57 -34.16 -59.34
CA PRO A 434 12.48 -34.12 -57.90
C PRO A 434 13.35 -33.01 -57.34
N PHE A 435 12.87 -32.34 -56.32
CA PHE A 435 13.68 -31.46 -55.49
C PHE A 435 14.73 -32.28 -54.73
N GLN A 436 15.96 -31.83 -54.82
CA GLN A 436 17.09 -32.52 -54.17
C GLN A 436 17.89 -31.55 -53.32
N PHE A 437 18.14 -31.92 -52.10
CA PHE A 437 19.05 -31.20 -51.23
C PHE A 437 19.73 -32.17 -50.25
N TYR A 438 20.96 -31.80 -49.84
CA TYR A 438 21.69 -32.54 -48.87
C TYR A 438 21.40 -32.02 -47.47
N LEU A 439 21.17 -32.94 -46.53
CA LEU A 439 21.20 -32.71 -45.10
C LEU A 439 22.56 -33.20 -44.57
N THR A 440 23.32 -32.28 -44.01
CA THR A 440 24.62 -32.58 -43.42
C THR A 440 24.73 -31.92 -42.04
N GLU A 441 25.59 -32.43 -41.21
CA GLU A 441 26.00 -31.74 -39.98
C GLU A 441 26.79 -30.49 -40.37
N LYS A 442 26.39 -29.33 -39.89
CA LYS A 442 26.96 -28.03 -40.27
C LYS A 442 28.46 -27.92 -40.02
N LYS A 443 28.98 -28.56 -38.97
CA LYS A 443 30.40 -28.49 -38.58
C LYS A 443 31.26 -29.58 -39.17
N SER A 444 30.80 -30.79 -39.12
CA SER A 444 31.58 -31.94 -39.57
C SER A 444 31.44 -32.19 -41.09
N GLY A 445 30.32 -31.75 -41.66
CA GLY A 445 29.95 -32.08 -43.05
C GLY A 445 29.46 -33.51 -43.22
N ASN A 446 29.36 -34.30 -42.14
CA ASN A 446 28.88 -35.67 -42.21
C ASN A 446 27.41 -35.70 -42.67
N PRO A 447 27.00 -36.69 -43.48
CA PRO A 447 25.61 -36.85 -43.88
C PRO A 447 24.73 -37.14 -42.66
N ILE A 448 23.54 -36.52 -42.65
CA ILE A 448 22.46 -36.86 -41.70
C ILE A 448 21.59 -37.90 -42.40
N THR A 449 21.43 -39.06 -41.78
CA THR A 449 20.77 -40.23 -42.35
C THR A 449 19.73 -40.81 -41.38
N GLY A 450 18.93 -41.79 -41.81
CA GLY A 450 18.01 -42.52 -40.96
C GLY A 450 16.64 -41.86 -40.86
N GLU A 451 16.08 -41.80 -39.62
CA GLU A 451 14.73 -41.33 -39.39
C GLU A 451 14.58 -39.79 -39.34
N HIS A 452 15.62 -39.06 -39.74
CA HIS A 452 15.59 -37.61 -39.82
C HIS A 452 14.85 -37.16 -41.07
N TYR A 453 14.14 -36.02 -40.98
CA TYR A 453 13.16 -35.61 -41.95
C TYR A 453 13.56 -34.30 -42.61
N GLY A 454 13.70 -34.31 -43.92
CA GLY A 454 13.86 -33.11 -44.73
C GLY A 454 12.54 -32.75 -45.40
N LEU A 455 12.13 -31.50 -45.29
CA LEU A 455 10.89 -31.05 -45.93
C LEU A 455 11.01 -29.65 -46.56
N ILE A 456 10.17 -29.43 -47.55
CA ILE A 456 9.92 -28.11 -48.12
C ILE A 456 8.50 -27.68 -47.83
N ILE A 457 8.28 -26.37 -47.59
CA ILE A 457 6.95 -25.79 -47.51
C ILE A 457 6.80 -24.90 -48.77
N TYR A 458 5.80 -25.23 -49.56
CA TYR A 458 5.39 -24.48 -50.72
C TYR A 458 3.89 -24.13 -50.58
N ASN A 459 3.56 -22.85 -50.70
CA ASN A 459 2.18 -22.34 -50.63
C ASN A 459 1.37 -22.92 -49.47
N GLY A 460 2.02 -23.01 -48.28
CA GLY A 460 1.39 -23.51 -47.06
C GLY A 460 1.31 -25.04 -46.96
N THR A 461 1.71 -25.79 -47.96
CA THR A 461 1.72 -27.26 -47.97
C THR A 461 3.14 -27.78 -47.71
N ALA A 462 3.28 -28.77 -46.83
CA ALA A 462 4.51 -29.40 -46.50
C ALA A 462 4.69 -30.69 -47.34
N TYR A 463 5.88 -30.84 -47.95
CA TYR A 463 6.31 -32.03 -48.69
C TYR A 463 7.63 -32.48 -48.10
N GLY A 464 7.79 -33.76 -47.86
CA GLY A 464 9.00 -34.22 -47.20
C GLY A 464 9.37 -35.64 -47.51
N ALA A 465 10.65 -35.98 -47.26
CA ALA A 465 11.22 -37.29 -47.41
C ALA A 465 12.40 -37.51 -46.43
N TYR A 466 12.74 -38.77 -46.23
CA TYR A 466 13.90 -39.16 -45.46
C TYR A 466 15.18 -39.09 -46.34
N PRO A 467 16.33 -38.68 -45.79
CA PRO A 467 17.58 -38.69 -46.50
C PRO A 467 18.09 -40.13 -46.72
N ASP A 468 18.78 -40.33 -47.81
CA ASP A 468 19.50 -41.58 -48.09
C ASP A 468 20.82 -41.71 -47.25
N GLU A 469 21.61 -42.73 -47.49
CA GLU A 469 22.88 -42.98 -46.82
C GLU A 469 23.92 -41.87 -47.00
N ASN A 470 23.77 -41.01 -48.02
CA ASN A 470 24.62 -39.86 -48.33
C ASN A 470 24.02 -38.52 -47.81
N GLY A 471 22.90 -38.59 -47.15
CA GLY A 471 22.18 -37.41 -46.67
C GLY A 471 21.37 -36.69 -47.75
N LEU A 472 21.15 -37.29 -48.91
CA LEU A 472 20.36 -36.73 -49.98
C LEU A 472 18.86 -36.93 -49.73
N VAL A 473 18.12 -35.83 -49.66
CA VAL A 473 16.67 -35.80 -49.62
C VAL A 473 16.14 -35.55 -51.03
N GLN A 474 15.20 -36.39 -51.46
CA GLN A 474 14.55 -36.29 -52.78
C GLN A 474 13.02 -36.16 -52.57
N ILE A 475 12.44 -35.06 -53.04
CA ILE A 475 11.02 -34.80 -52.92
C ILE A 475 10.44 -34.72 -54.33
N GLY A 476 9.70 -35.76 -54.73
CA GLY A 476 9.00 -35.83 -56.00
C GLY A 476 7.65 -35.15 -55.89
N GLN A 477 7.48 -34.00 -56.51
CA GLN A 477 6.21 -33.26 -56.54
C GLN A 477 6.19 -32.36 -57.79
N ASP A 478 5.06 -32.27 -58.43
CA ASP A 478 4.84 -31.39 -59.58
C ASP A 478 4.64 -29.95 -59.14
N PHE A 479 5.66 -29.13 -59.24
CA PHE A 479 5.56 -27.70 -58.95
C PHE A 479 5.38 -26.90 -60.29
N PRO A 480 4.64 -25.82 -60.29
CA PRO A 480 4.38 -25.04 -61.48
C PRO A 480 5.65 -24.36 -61.99
N VAL A 481 5.74 -24.21 -63.32
CA VAL A 481 6.85 -23.49 -63.99
C VAL A 481 6.84 -22.02 -63.53
N GLY A 482 8.05 -21.52 -63.23
CA GLY A 482 8.24 -20.13 -62.77
C GLY A 482 9.27 -20.04 -61.62
N TYR A 483 9.30 -18.82 -61.02
CA TYR A 483 10.08 -18.57 -59.83
C TYR A 483 9.19 -18.69 -58.60
N THR A 484 9.68 -19.35 -57.57
CA THR A 484 8.96 -19.50 -56.31
C THR A 484 9.88 -19.51 -55.10
N ASP A 485 9.46 -18.92 -54.03
CA ASP A 485 10.14 -18.97 -52.77
C ASP A 485 9.65 -20.18 -51.94
N MET A 486 10.57 -20.98 -51.47
CA MET A 486 10.28 -22.16 -50.70
C MET A 486 11.09 -22.17 -49.39
N PHE A 487 10.45 -22.61 -48.32
CA PHE A 487 11.14 -22.87 -47.10
C PHE A 487 11.61 -24.33 -47.03
N PHE A 488 12.89 -24.51 -46.81
CA PHE A 488 13.50 -25.81 -46.60
C PHE A 488 13.72 -26.01 -45.11
N PHE A 489 13.34 -27.15 -44.60
CA PHE A 489 13.46 -27.49 -43.21
C PHE A 489 14.24 -28.81 -43.05
N ALA A 490 15.10 -28.86 -42.03
CA ALA A 490 15.47 -30.09 -41.41
C ALA A 490 14.69 -30.19 -40.09
N MET A 491 13.77 -31.10 -40.01
CA MET A 491 13.00 -31.39 -38.81
C MET A 491 13.50 -32.66 -38.16
N ASN A 492 13.40 -32.67 -36.83
CA ASN A 492 13.90 -33.78 -36.08
C ASN A 492 13.08 -33.96 -34.83
N ASP A 493 12.59 -35.16 -34.61
CA ASP A 493 11.86 -35.57 -33.43
C ASP A 493 12.77 -36.13 -32.35
N ASP A 494 14.06 -36.32 -32.64
CA ASP A 494 15.00 -36.86 -31.67
C ASP A 494 15.75 -35.79 -30.87
N GLN A 495 16.43 -36.24 -29.82
CA GLN A 495 17.18 -35.37 -28.91
C GLN A 495 18.59 -35.00 -29.43
N TYR A 496 18.97 -35.37 -30.66
CA TYR A 496 20.33 -35.22 -31.17
C TYR A 496 20.51 -34.00 -32.08
N TYR A 497 19.52 -33.67 -32.88
CA TYR A 497 19.60 -32.59 -33.87
C TYR A 497 18.68 -31.40 -33.53
N SER A 498 19.09 -30.20 -33.91
CA SER A 498 18.21 -29.02 -33.90
C SER A 498 17.46 -28.90 -35.22
N SER A 499 16.25 -28.34 -35.17
CA SER A 499 15.54 -27.98 -36.41
C SER A 499 16.12 -26.70 -36.99
N ILE A 500 16.27 -26.66 -38.34
CA ILE A 500 16.64 -25.42 -39.04
C ILE A 500 15.66 -25.13 -40.17
N GLN A 501 15.60 -23.87 -40.56
CA GLN A 501 14.80 -23.38 -41.67
C GLN A 501 15.69 -22.52 -42.58
N VAL A 502 15.60 -22.72 -43.90
CA VAL A 502 16.30 -21.92 -44.92
C VAL A 502 15.27 -21.50 -45.97
N LEU A 503 15.22 -20.22 -46.32
CA LEU A 503 14.44 -19.71 -47.42
C LEU A 503 15.30 -19.67 -48.68
N ASN A 504 14.84 -20.28 -49.80
CA ASN A 504 15.47 -20.20 -51.08
C ASN A 504 14.45 -19.91 -52.18
N THR A 505 14.85 -19.10 -53.16
CA THR A 505 14.11 -18.91 -54.39
C THR A 505 14.53 -19.97 -55.40
N VAL A 506 13.59 -20.75 -55.92
CA VAL A 506 13.83 -21.83 -56.87
C VAL A 506 13.14 -21.48 -58.19
N ARG A 507 13.80 -21.77 -59.30
CA ARG A 507 13.30 -21.62 -60.64
C ARG A 507 12.90 -22.97 -61.21
N ILE A 508 11.68 -23.11 -61.70
CA ILE A 508 11.21 -24.30 -62.40
C ILE A 508 11.05 -23.93 -63.88
N VAL A 509 11.75 -24.69 -64.77
CA VAL A 509 11.71 -24.49 -66.21
C VAL A 509 11.02 -25.68 -66.86
N GLU A 510 10.52 -25.47 -68.14
CA GLU A 510 9.88 -26.53 -68.91
C GLU A 510 10.82 -27.68 -69.19
#